data_fefe74b6b04c678fa4a39ed015b72c80
#
_entry.id   fefe74b6b04c678fa4a39ed015b72c80
#
_cell.length_a   1.000
_cell.length_b   1.000
_cell.length_c   1.000
_cell.angle_alpha   90.00
_cell.angle_beta   90.00
_cell.angle_gamma   90.00
#
_symmetry.space_group_name_H-M   'P 1'
#
loop_
_entity.id
_entity.type
_entity.pdbx_description
1 polymer ?
#
loop_
_entity_poly.entity_id
_entity_poly.type
_entity_poly.pdbx_seq_one_letter_code
_entity_poly.pdbx_strand_id
1 'polypeptide(L)'
;GDDGKTPKKKKEHKKMPKAVAVTGLALMFGVVSSATFLTTNYVGTKVLKLGTTQKSTSTTSTSAVTSNASLTKTSSVVTSDVSSVVENVMPSIVSITNMSVQEVQYYLGGTSKQESESAGSVIIFSQNDSELLVVTNNHVVAGCDTLTVTFADGNSVEANIKGTDSEYDVAVVAVPLDSISEDTKKAISVATLGDSTELKVGEPAIAIGNALGYGQSVTTGVISALNRSVSETDQTTGETTESSVKLIQTDAAINPGNSGGALVNASGEVIGINSSKLVGESV
;
A
#
# COMPACT_ATOMS: atom_id res chain seq x y z
N GLY A 1 43.80 -0.20 77.01
CA GLY A 1 43.97 0.43 75.77
C GLY A 1 42.80 0.11 74.85
N ASP A 2 41.82 0.99 74.74
CA ASP A 2 40.62 0.83 73.92
C ASP A 2 40.76 1.72 72.72
N ASP A 3 40.96 1.11 71.58
CA ASP A 3 41.09 1.84 70.31
C ASP A 3 39.74 1.96 69.60
N GLY A 4 39.05 3.07 69.88
CA GLY A 4 37.81 3.45 69.22
C GLY A 4 37.97 3.78 67.72
N LYS A 5 37.59 2.86 66.85
CA LYS A 5 37.43 3.10 65.41
C LYS A 5 36.01 3.59 65.10
N THR A 6 35.84 4.88 64.82
CA THR A 6 34.62 5.45 64.30
C THR A 6 34.31 4.96 62.85
N PRO A 7 33.07 4.52 62.54
CA PRO A 7 32.74 4.06 61.22
C PRO A 7 32.62 5.23 60.23
N LYS A 8 33.32 5.14 59.08
CA LYS A 8 33.20 6.07 57.96
C LYS A 8 31.79 6.00 57.33
N LYS A 9 31.04 7.12 57.39
CA LYS A 9 29.76 7.28 56.65
C LYS A 9 29.96 7.06 55.16
N LYS A 10 29.29 6.04 54.61
CA LYS A 10 29.14 5.85 53.15
C LYS A 10 28.36 7.03 52.59
N LYS A 11 28.94 7.75 51.60
CA LYS A 11 28.22 8.77 50.81
C LYS A 11 27.15 8.07 49.98
N GLU A 12 25.89 8.33 50.28
CA GLU A 12 24.76 7.94 49.42
C GLU A 12 24.82 8.77 48.13
N HIS A 13 25.02 8.12 47.00
CA HIS A 13 24.83 8.73 45.69
C HIS A 13 23.34 8.97 45.47
N LYS A 14 22.89 10.22 45.55
CA LYS A 14 21.54 10.63 45.17
C LYS A 14 21.31 10.20 43.72
N LYS A 15 20.39 9.27 43.50
CA LYS A 15 19.95 8.90 42.13
C LYS A 15 19.31 10.10 41.45
N MET A 16 19.81 10.49 40.30
CA MET A 16 19.21 11.56 39.48
C MET A 16 17.75 11.21 39.13
N PRO A 17 16.83 12.17 39.16
CA PRO A 17 15.45 11.97 38.70
C PRO A 17 15.44 11.47 37.25
N LYS A 18 14.62 10.46 36.96
CA LYS A 18 14.53 9.85 35.63
C LYS A 18 14.27 10.89 34.51
N ALA A 19 13.48 11.93 34.81
CA ALA A 19 13.23 13.02 33.86
C ALA A 19 14.51 13.77 33.46
N VAL A 20 15.41 14.06 34.41
CA VAL A 20 16.69 14.77 34.13
C VAL A 20 17.62 13.89 33.31
N ALA A 21 17.64 12.57 33.59
CA ALA A 21 18.46 11.63 32.83
C ALA A 21 17.97 11.50 31.37
N VAL A 22 16.65 11.45 31.13
CA VAL A 22 16.05 11.37 29.79
C VAL A 22 16.28 12.65 28.99
N THR A 23 16.11 13.82 29.62
CA THR A 23 16.38 15.12 28.99
C THR A 23 17.85 15.28 28.62
N GLY A 24 18.76 14.86 29.50
CA GLY A 24 20.20 14.89 29.24
C GLY A 24 20.60 13.98 28.08
N LEU A 25 20.00 12.78 28.00
CA LEU A 25 20.23 11.83 26.90
C LEU A 25 19.73 12.39 25.55
N ALA A 26 18.54 13.00 25.54
CA ALA A 26 17.96 13.62 24.33
C ALA A 26 18.82 14.78 23.81
N LEU A 27 19.32 15.63 24.69
CA LEU A 27 20.24 16.74 24.33
C LEU A 27 21.55 16.20 23.76
N MET A 28 22.11 15.15 24.36
CA MET A 28 23.35 14.54 23.88
C MET A 28 23.17 13.93 22.47
N PHE A 29 22.04 13.25 22.22
CA PHE A 29 21.70 12.73 20.89
C PHE A 29 21.54 13.85 19.85
N GLY A 30 20.90 14.96 20.23
CA GLY A 30 20.73 16.12 19.34
C GLY A 30 22.06 16.74 18.92
N VAL A 31 22.99 16.93 19.87
CA VAL A 31 24.32 17.49 19.58
C VAL A 31 25.16 16.56 18.72
N VAL A 32 25.16 15.25 19.01
CA VAL A 32 25.92 14.25 18.24
C VAL A 32 25.39 14.17 16.81
N SER A 33 24.06 14.12 16.63
CA SER A 33 23.43 14.06 15.29
C SER A 33 23.73 15.31 14.47
N SER A 34 23.67 16.50 15.08
CA SER A 34 23.99 17.77 14.41
C SER A 34 25.47 17.86 14.00
N ALA A 35 26.38 17.43 14.88
CA ALA A 35 27.80 17.41 14.58
C ALA A 35 28.14 16.43 13.44
N THR A 36 27.51 15.25 13.43
CA THR A 36 27.69 14.25 12.38
C THR A 36 27.18 14.78 11.04
N PHE A 37 26.00 15.40 11.03
CA PHE A 37 25.42 15.98 9.81
C PHE A 37 26.29 17.10 9.23
N LEU A 38 26.78 18.02 10.07
CA LEU A 38 27.67 19.10 9.63
C LEU A 38 29.00 18.59 9.09
N THR A 39 29.57 17.58 9.74
CA THR A 39 30.85 16.97 9.30
C THR A 39 30.67 16.24 7.97
N THR A 40 29.59 15.48 7.81
CA THR A 40 29.29 14.76 6.55
C THR A 40 29.08 15.74 5.40
N ASN A 41 28.33 16.83 5.63
CA ASN A 41 28.12 17.88 4.62
C ASN A 41 29.44 18.60 4.28
N TYR A 42 30.25 18.95 5.27
CA TYR A 42 31.54 19.60 5.03
C TYR A 42 32.49 18.72 4.24
N VAL A 43 32.61 17.43 4.59
CA VAL A 43 33.42 16.46 3.85
C VAL A 43 32.86 16.22 2.45
N GLY A 44 31.54 16.06 2.32
CA GLY A 44 30.87 15.89 1.03
C GLY A 44 31.11 17.06 0.07
N THR A 45 30.97 18.29 0.55
CA THR A 45 31.09 19.49 -0.31
C THR A 45 32.52 19.96 -0.53
N LYS A 46 33.39 19.83 0.47
CA LYS A 46 34.79 20.36 0.39
C LYS A 46 35.81 19.32 -0.04
N VAL A 47 35.65 18.06 0.40
CA VAL A 47 36.65 17.00 0.14
C VAL A 47 36.28 16.16 -1.08
N LEU A 48 35.01 15.72 -1.17
CA LEU A 48 34.51 14.88 -2.25
C LEU A 48 33.91 15.65 -3.44
N LYS A 49 33.80 16.99 -3.33
CA LYS A 49 33.21 17.87 -4.38
C LYS A 49 31.85 17.40 -4.91
N LEU A 50 31.06 16.73 -4.08
CA LEU A 50 29.69 16.39 -4.40
C LEU A 50 28.81 17.63 -4.20
N GLY A 51 28.54 18.40 -5.25
CA GLY A 51 27.63 19.54 -5.17
C GLY A 51 28.05 20.79 -5.94
N THR A 52 28.96 20.70 -6.89
CA THR A 52 29.20 21.83 -7.81
C THR A 52 28.41 21.61 -9.11
N THR A 53 27.39 22.43 -9.29
CA THR A 53 26.71 22.61 -10.57
C THR A 53 27.72 23.03 -11.64
N GLN A 54 28.00 22.13 -12.55
CA GLN A 54 28.90 22.42 -13.67
C GLN A 54 28.16 23.29 -14.70
N LYS A 55 28.58 24.54 -14.80
CA LYS A 55 28.22 25.44 -15.88
C LYS A 55 28.89 24.93 -17.16
N SER A 56 28.10 24.44 -18.10
CA SER A 56 28.57 23.97 -19.38
C SER A 56 29.21 25.08 -20.18
N THR A 57 30.50 24.98 -20.45
CA THR A 57 31.18 25.72 -21.50
C THR A 57 31.45 24.74 -22.62
N SER A 58 30.80 25.00 -23.75
CA SER A 58 30.97 24.26 -25.01
C SER A 58 32.36 24.50 -25.59
N THR A 59 33.05 23.44 -25.96
CA THR A 59 34.01 23.46 -27.09
C THR A 59 34.13 22.06 -27.69
N THR A 60 33.55 21.90 -28.85
CA THR A 60 34.04 21.40 -30.15
C THR A 60 34.63 20.00 -30.27
N SER A 61 33.94 19.24 -31.13
CA SER A 61 34.40 18.26 -32.09
C SER A 61 34.81 16.87 -31.61
N THR A 62 34.03 15.86 -31.99
CA THR A 62 34.46 14.85 -32.98
C THR A 62 33.35 13.82 -33.23
N SER A 63 33.05 13.66 -34.53
CA SER A 63 32.48 12.49 -35.19
C SER A 63 31.10 11.99 -34.79
N ALA A 64 30.14 12.50 -35.53
CA ALA A 64 28.79 11.94 -35.62
C ALA A 64 28.83 10.48 -36.11
N VAL A 65 28.44 9.55 -35.26
CA VAL A 65 27.85 8.31 -35.75
C VAL A 65 26.38 8.66 -36.05
N THR A 66 26.10 8.82 -37.32
CA THR A 66 24.75 9.05 -37.80
C THR A 66 23.95 7.76 -37.71
N SER A 67 23.35 7.49 -36.56
CA SER A 67 22.25 6.54 -36.49
C SER A 67 21.01 7.29 -36.95
N ASN A 68 20.57 7.03 -38.18
CA ASN A 68 19.26 7.43 -38.69
C ASN A 68 18.15 6.63 -38.00
N ALA A 69 17.98 6.82 -36.68
CA ALA A 69 16.75 6.51 -36.02
C ALA A 69 15.82 7.69 -36.31
N SER A 70 15.00 7.54 -37.32
CA SER A 70 13.85 8.44 -37.55
C SER A 70 12.94 8.28 -36.33
N LEU A 71 13.10 9.15 -35.35
CA LEU A 71 12.13 9.33 -34.28
C LEU A 71 10.89 9.91 -34.96
N THR A 72 9.99 9.04 -35.39
CA THR A 72 8.63 9.44 -35.71
C THR A 72 8.10 10.10 -34.42
N LYS A 73 7.94 11.42 -34.45
CA LYS A 73 7.22 12.13 -33.38
C LYS A 73 5.80 11.59 -33.37
N THR A 74 5.56 10.54 -32.62
CA THR A 74 4.22 10.19 -32.21
C THR A 74 3.81 11.29 -31.26
N SER A 75 3.05 12.27 -31.75
CA SER A 75 2.44 13.32 -30.93
C SER A 75 1.26 12.72 -30.17
N SER A 76 1.50 11.72 -29.36
CA SER A 76 0.66 11.43 -28.22
C SER A 76 1.31 12.16 -27.05
N VAL A 77 0.84 13.37 -26.79
CA VAL A 77 0.95 13.98 -25.49
C VAL A 77 0.39 12.94 -24.55
N VAL A 78 1.25 12.29 -23.77
CA VAL A 78 0.80 11.51 -22.63
C VAL A 78 0.24 12.57 -21.69
N THR A 79 -1.06 12.87 -21.82
CA THR A 79 -1.77 13.65 -20.84
C THR A 79 -1.75 12.82 -19.58
N SER A 80 -0.96 13.25 -18.61
CA SER A 80 -0.96 12.66 -17.26
C SER A 80 -2.28 12.92 -16.51
N ASP A 81 -3.25 13.57 -17.16
CA ASP A 81 -4.56 13.84 -16.61
C ASP A 81 -5.49 12.65 -16.86
N VAL A 82 -5.62 11.84 -15.80
CA VAL A 82 -6.51 10.67 -15.78
C VAL A 82 -7.83 10.97 -15.05
N SER A 83 -8.10 12.24 -14.73
CA SER A 83 -9.26 12.65 -13.92
C SER A 83 -10.57 12.11 -14.47
N SER A 84 -10.79 12.23 -15.79
CA SER A 84 -12.01 11.76 -16.43
C SER A 84 -12.18 10.23 -16.36
N VAL A 85 -11.09 9.49 -16.45
CA VAL A 85 -11.11 8.03 -16.29
C VAL A 85 -11.49 7.68 -14.86
N VAL A 86 -10.87 8.36 -13.89
CA VAL A 86 -11.15 8.15 -12.45
C VAL A 86 -12.59 8.50 -12.11
N GLU A 87 -13.11 9.64 -12.58
CA GLU A 87 -14.51 10.06 -12.36
C GLU A 87 -15.51 9.01 -12.87
N ASN A 88 -15.24 8.39 -14.01
CA ASN A 88 -16.09 7.36 -14.60
C ASN A 88 -16.03 6.02 -13.84
N VAL A 89 -14.88 5.66 -13.31
CA VAL A 89 -14.66 4.38 -12.62
C VAL A 89 -15.03 4.45 -11.13
N MET A 90 -14.84 5.61 -10.50
CA MET A 90 -15.01 5.78 -9.06
C MET A 90 -16.36 5.30 -8.51
N PRO A 91 -17.50 5.46 -9.22
CA PRO A 91 -18.79 4.93 -8.76
C PRO A 91 -18.84 3.40 -8.64
N SER A 92 -17.90 2.68 -9.23
CA SER A 92 -17.78 1.24 -9.11
C SER A 92 -16.80 0.79 -8.02
N ILE A 93 -16.11 1.72 -7.33
CA ILE A 93 -15.14 1.42 -6.28
C ILE A 93 -15.70 1.87 -4.93
N VAL A 94 -15.89 0.91 -4.05
CA VAL A 94 -16.44 1.15 -2.72
C VAL A 94 -15.48 0.61 -1.65
N SER A 95 -15.79 0.85 -0.39
CA SER A 95 -14.99 0.42 0.74
C SER A 95 -15.56 -0.83 1.37
N ILE A 96 -14.71 -1.67 1.94
CA ILE A 96 -15.11 -2.80 2.77
C ILE A 96 -14.40 -2.74 4.11
N THR A 97 -15.15 -3.01 5.17
CA THR A 97 -14.63 -3.13 6.53
C THR A 97 -14.85 -4.55 7.02
N ASN A 98 -13.78 -5.14 7.50
CA ASN A 98 -13.74 -6.44 8.13
C ASN A 98 -13.57 -6.23 9.64
N MET A 99 -14.50 -6.72 10.43
CA MET A 99 -14.41 -6.77 11.89
C MET A 99 -14.22 -8.19 12.34
N SER A 100 -13.19 -8.42 13.15
CA SER A 100 -12.93 -9.71 13.79
C SER A 100 -12.80 -9.53 15.29
N VAL A 101 -13.31 -10.51 16.07
CA VAL A 101 -13.26 -10.53 17.52
C VAL A 101 -12.38 -11.68 17.95
N GLN A 102 -11.24 -11.39 18.57
CA GLN A 102 -10.34 -12.40 19.10
C GLN A 102 -10.45 -12.48 20.62
N GLU A 103 -10.61 -13.68 21.16
CA GLU A 103 -10.52 -13.91 22.61
C GLU A 103 -9.04 -14.13 22.99
N VAL A 104 -8.49 -13.19 23.74
CA VAL A 104 -7.13 -13.28 24.28
C VAL A 104 -7.20 -13.84 25.69
N GLN A 105 -6.60 -14.99 25.91
CA GLN A 105 -6.50 -15.65 27.23
C GLN A 105 -5.24 -15.16 27.94
N TYR A 106 -5.39 -14.57 29.12
CA TYR A 106 -4.25 -14.13 29.93
C TYR A 106 -3.69 -15.27 30.79
N TYR A 107 -2.37 -15.34 30.92
CA TYR A 107 -1.65 -16.36 31.71
C TYR A 107 -2.07 -16.43 33.20
N LEU A 108 -2.62 -15.34 33.74
CA LEU A 108 -3.09 -15.26 35.12
C LEU A 108 -4.59 -15.53 35.29
N GLY A 109 -5.26 -16.06 34.29
CA GLY A 109 -6.69 -16.35 34.30
C GLY A 109 -7.52 -15.11 33.96
N GLY A 110 -8.36 -15.24 32.96
CA GLY A 110 -9.25 -14.22 32.41
C GLY A 110 -9.17 -14.21 30.89
N THR A 111 -10.29 -13.99 30.26
CA THR A 111 -10.40 -13.76 28.81
C THR A 111 -10.77 -12.30 28.56
N SER A 112 -10.15 -11.67 27.58
CA SER A 112 -10.56 -10.37 27.06
C SER A 112 -10.89 -10.51 25.57
N LYS A 113 -11.98 -9.91 25.14
CA LYS A 113 -12.31 -9.80 23.72
C LYS A 113 -11.57 -8.60 23.16
N GLN A 114 -10.78 -8.83 22.13
CA GLN A 114 -10.11 -7.80 21.38
C GLN A 114 -10.74 -7.72 19.99
N GLU A 115 -11.34 -6.57 19.68
CA GLU A 115 -11.87 -6.28 18.37
C GLU A 115 -10.72 -5.75 17.49
N SER A 116 -10.63 -6.27 16.29
CA SER A 116 -9.72 -5.81 15.25
C SER A 116 -10.53 -5.41 14.03
N GLU A 117 -10.29 -4.22 13.55
CA GLU A 117 -10.92 -3.67 12.35
C GLU A 117 -9.85 -3.52 11.27
N SER A 118 -10.16 -3.98 10.06
CA SER A 118 -9.36 -3.73 8.86
C SER A 118 -10.27 -3.26 7.74
N ALA A 119 -9.73 -2.40 6.88
CA ALA A 119 -10.46 -1.85 5.75
C ALA A 119 -9.68 -2.03 4.46
N GLY A 120 -10.41 -2.20 3.37
CA GLY A 120 -9.86 -2.31 2.02
C GLY A 120 -10.81 -1.70 0.99
N SER A 121 -10.40 -1.80 -0.27
CA SER A 121 -11.22 -1.40 -1.41
C SER A 121 -11.87 -2.61 -2.04
N VAL A 122 -13.01 -2.41 -2.69
CA VAL A 122 -13.71 -3.43 -3.47
C VAL A 122 -14.24 -2.85 -4.77
N ILE A 123 -14.41 -3.70 -5.76
CA ILE A 123 -14.88 -3.36 -7.10
C ILE A 123 -16.27 -3.96 -7.28
N ILE A 124 -17.26 -3.15 -7.63
CA ILE A 124 -18.57 -3.62 -8.05
C ILE A 124 -18.43 -4.16 -9.48
N PHE A 125 -18.50 -5.46 -9.67
CA PHE A 125 -18.25 -6.07 -10.97
C PHE A 125 -19.49 -6.71 -11.60
N SER A 126 -20.56 -6.93 -10.83
CA SER A 126 -21.81 -7.49 -11.34
C SER A 126 -22.98 -7.18 -10.44
N GLN A 127 -24.17 -7.33 -10.96
CA GLN A 127 -25.44 -7.23 -10.24
C GLN A 127 -26.42 -8.24 -10.82
N ASN A 128 -27.18 -8.89 -9.96
CA ASN A 128 -28.34 -9.72 -10.33
C ASN A 128 -29.63 -9.15 -9.72
N ASP A 129 -30.72 -9.90 -9.74
CA ASP A 129 -32.04 -9.42 -9.26
C ASP A 129 -32.09 -9.19 -7.74
N SER A 130 -31.18 -9.79 -6.97
CA SER A 130 -31.21 -9.78 -5.50
C SER A 130 -29.93 -9.25 -4.85
N GLU A 131 -28.82 -9.30 -5.55
CA GLU A 131 -27.49 -9.03 -4.97
C GLU A 131 -26.64 -8.15 -5.88
N LEU A 132 -25.92 -7.25 -5.25
CA LEU A 132 -24.76 -6.57 -5.85
C LEU A 132 -23.52 -7.43 -5.55
N LEU A 133 -22.77 -7.80 -6.58
CA LEU A 133 -21.56 -8.60 -6.43
C LEU A 133 -20.33 -7.71 -6.51
N VAL A 134 -19.49 -7.84 -5.50
CA VAL A 134 -18.23 -7.10 -5.40
C VAL A 134 -17.05 -8.05 -5.28
N VAL A 135 -15.91 -7.67 -5.83
CA VAL A 135 -14.66 -8.42 -5.74
C VAL A 135 -13.60 -7.62 -5.01
N THR A 136 -12.79 -8.31 -4.21
CA THR A 136 -11.67 -7.76 -3.44
C THR A 136 -10.59 -8.82 -3.25
N ASN A 137 -9.53 -8.50 -2.49
CA ASN A 137 -8.56 -9.52 -2.09
C ASN A 137 -9.10 -10.43 -0.97
N ASN A 138 -8.69 -11.70 -1.01
CA ASN A 138 -9.04 -12.66 0.04
C ASN A 138 -8.50 -12.22 1.41
N HIS A 139 -7.27 -11.69 1.50
CA HIS A 139 -6.69 -11.25 2.76
C HIS A 139 -7.46 -10.09 3.41
N VAL A 140 -8.22 -9.29 2.64
CA VAL A 140 -9.06 -8.21 3.16
C VAL A 140 -10.26 -8.74 3.93
N VAL A 141 -10.83 -9.88 3.51
CA VAL A 141 -12.04 -10.46 4.11
C VAL A 141 -11.78 -11.67 5.00
N ALA A 142 -10.56 -12.19 5.00
CA ALA A 142 -10.20 -13.39 5.74
C ALA A 142 -10.40 -13.21 7.24
N GLY A 143 -11.01 -14.21 7.90
CA GLY A 143 -11.19 -14.23 9.36
C GLY A 143 -12.20 -13.21 9.89
N CYS A 144 -13.07 -12.66 9.05
CA CYS A 144 -14.11 -11.73 9.49
C CYS A 144 -15.22 -12.43 10.30
N ASP A 145 -15.66 -11.78 11.37
CA ASP A 145 -16.93 -12.10 12.03
C ASP A 145 -18.08 -11.32 11.40
N THR A 146 -17.79 -10.08 10.99
CA THR A 146 -18.75 -9.20 10.28
C THR A 146 -18.05 -8.48 9.16
N LEU A 147 -18.74 -8.40 8.02
CA LEU A 147 -18.27 -7.72 6.83
C LEU A 147 -19.25 -6.64 6.41
N THR A 148 -18.76 -5.43 6.21
CA THR A 148 -19.59 -4.27 5.87
C THR A 148 -19.03 -3.57 4.63
N VAL A 149 -19.89 -3.32 3.64
CA VAL A 149 -19.57 -2.49 2.48
C VAL A 149 -20.11 -1.09 2.70
N THR A 150 -19.25 -0.09 2.53
CA THR A 150 -19.62 1.32 2.66
C THR A 150 -19.50 2.03 1.31
N PHE A 151 -20.58 2.64 0.88
CA PHE A 151 -20.71 3.36 -0.37
C PHE A 151 -20.24 4.81 -0.26
N ALA A 152 -20.07 5.48 -1.40
CA ALA A 152 -19.56 6.85 -1.47
C ALA A 152 -20.45 7.89 -0.72
N ASP A 153 -21.73 7.62 -0.57
CA ASP A 153 -22.67 8.45 0.18
C ASP A 153 -22.64 8.22 1.71
N GLY A 154 -21.74 7.32 2.17
CA GLY A 154 -21.59 6.95 3.58
C GLY A 154 -22.55 5.87 4.08
N ASN A 155 -23.46 5.37 3.23
CA ASN A 155 -24.32 4.24 3.60
C ASN A 155 -23.47 2.96 3.73
N SER A 156 -23.66 2.25 4.83
CA SER A 156 -22.98 1.00 5.15
C SER A 156 -23.98 -0.14 5.20
N VAL A 157 -23.69 -1.24 4.53
CA VAL A 157 -24.54 -2.42 4.42
C VAL A 157 -23.74 -3.66 4.74
N GLU A 158 -24.33 -4.56 5.54
CA GLU A 158 -23.73 -5.86 5.83
C GLU A 158 -23.64 -6.70 4.55
N ALA A 159 -22.53 -7.42 4.40
CA ALA A 159 -22.22 -8.18 3.21
C ALA A 159 -21.81 -9.60 3.56
N ASN A 160 -21.95 -10.52 2.60
CA ASN A 160 -21.69 -11.94 2.79
C ASN A 160 -20.67 -12.44 1.78
N ILE A 161 -19.69 -13.23 2.25
CA ILE A 161 -18.72 -13.88 1.37
C ILE A 161 -19.44 -14.96 0.55
N LYS A 162 -19.31 -14.91 -0.78
CA LYS A 162 -19.83 -15.91 -1.71
C LYS A 162 -18.78 -16.98 -2.02
N GLY A 163 -17.52 -16.61 -2.04
CA GLY A 163 -16.41 -17.50 -2.29
C GLY A 163 -15.08 -16.79 -2.18
N THR A 164 -14.06 -17.56 -1.90
CA THR A 164 -12.68 -17.08 -1.77
C THR A 164 -11.72 -18.03 -2.47
N ASP A 165 -10.64 -17.44 -2.96
CA ASP A 165 -9.48 -18.18 -3.46
C ASP A 165 -8.23 -17.58 -2.82
N SER A 166 -7.59 -18.34 -1.94
CA SER A 166 -6.42 -17.88 -1.20
C SER A 166 -5.15 -17.89 -2.05
N GLU A 167 -5.09 -18.74 -3.09
CA GLU A 167 -3.95 -18.81 -3.99
C GLU A 167 -3.91 -17.57 -4.90
N TYR A 168 -5.07 -17.19 -5.48
CA TYR A 168 -5.20 -15.97 -6.29
C TYR A 168 -5.40 -14.70 -5.46
N ASP A 169 -5.53 -14.84 -4.14
CA ASP A 169 -5.85 -13.73 -3.22
C ASP A 169 -7.11 -12.95 -3.65
N VAL A 170 -8.17 -13.66 -4.03
CA VAL A 170 -9.43 -13.09 -4.52
C VAL A 170 -10.60 -13.55 -3.65
N ALA A 171 -11.53 -12.65 -3.41
CA ALA A 171 -12.80 -12.93 -2.74
C ALA A 171 -13.96 -12.25 -3.46
N VAL A 172 -15.06 -12.98 -3.58
CA VAL A 172 -16.35 -12.45 -4.06
C VAL A 172 -17.29 -12.29 -2.87
N VAL A 173 -17.87 -11.11 -2.76
CA VAL A 173 -18.76 -10.72 -1.68
C VAL A 173 -20.09 -10.25 -2.29
N ALA A 174 -21.20 -10.60 -1.65
CA ALA A 174 -22.54 -10.19 -2.05
C ALA A 174 -23.10 -9.18 -1.05
N VAL A 175 -23.68 -8.11 -1.57
CA VAL A 175 -24.47 -7.13 -0.82
C VAL A 175 -25.92 -7.26 -1.23
N PRO A 176 -26.87 -7.52 -0.29
CA PRO A 176 -28.28 -7.63 -0.63
C PRO A 176 -28.83 -6.30 -1.17
N LEU A 177 -29.48 -6.32 -2.33
CA LEU A 177 -30.00 -5.11 -2.98
C LEU A 177 -31.12 -4.44 -2.20
N ASP A 178 -31.91 -5.21 -1.45
CA ASP A 178 -32.99 -4.68 -0.61
C ASP A 178 -32.46 -3.88 0.60
N SER A 179 -31.22 -4.11 0.97
CA SER A 179 -30.52 -3.37 2.05
C SER A 179 -29.86 -2.09 1.55
N ILE A 180 -29.79 -1.86 0.24
CA ILE A 180 -29.20 -0.66 -0.37
C ILE A 180 -30.30 0.36 -0.67
N SER A 181 -30.10 1.60 -0.24
CA SER A 181 -31.06 2.68 -0.52
C SER A 181 -31.17 3.00 -2.01
N GLU A 182 -32.32 3.49 -2.46
CA GLU A 182 -32.52 3.88 -3.87
C GLU A 182 -31.58 5.00 -4.32
N ASP A 183 -31.17 5.88 -3.41
CA ASP A 183 -30.23 6.96 -3.74
C ASP A 183 -28.81 6.42 -3.88
N THR A 184 -28.41 5.49 -3.03
CA THR A 184 -27.14 4.76 -3.18
C THR A 184 -27.09 3.97 -4.48
N LYS A 185 -28.15 3.24 -4.82
CA LYS A 185 -28.25 2.49 -6.10
C LYS A 185 -28.06 3.37 -7.33
N LYS A 186 -28.53 4.62 -7.28
CA LYS A 186 -28.34 5.61 -8.38
C LYS A 186 -26.92 6.15 -8.44
N ALA A 187 -26.20 6.15 -7.32
CA ALA A 187 -24.85 6.70 -7.20
C ALA A 187 -23.74 5.71 -7.55
N ILE A 188 -24.05 4.42 -7.66
CA ILE A 188 -23.09 3.37 -7.98
C ILE A 188 -23.22 2.90 -9.42
N SER A 189 -22.17 2.28 -9.92
CA SER A 189 -22.14 1.64 -11.24
C SER A 189 -21.40 0.29 -11.19
N VAL A 190 -21.71 -0.58 -12.12
CA VAL A 190 -20.94 -1.81 -12.34
C VAL A 190 -19.71 -1.46 -13.19
N ALA A 191 -18.53 -1.91 -12.78
CA ALA A 191 -17.29 -1.69 -13.50
C ALA A 191 -17.29 -2.41 -14.85
N THR A 192 -16.69 -1.78 -15.85
CA THR A 192 -16.40 -2.43 -17.14
C THR A 192 -15.14 -3.27 -16.96
N LEU A 193 -15.21 -4.56 -17.29
CA LEU A 193 -14.07 -5.46 -17.26
C LEU A 193 -13.34 -5.44 -18.60
N GLY A 194 -12.02 -5.30 -18.56
CA GLY A 194 -11.13 -5.41 -19.71
C GLY A 194 -10.56 -6.81 -19.86
N ASP A 195 -9.78 -7.02 -20.90
CA ASP A 195 -9.08 -8.28 -21.17
C ASP A 195 -7.59 -8.14 -20.78
N SER A 196 -7.22 -8.75 -19.66
CA SER A 196 -5.84 -8.73 -19.17
C SER A 196 -4.87 -9.53 -20.04
N THR A 197 -5.36 -10.39 -20.92
CA THR A 197 -4.52 -11.19 -21.81
C THR A 197 -4.00 -10.39 -23.02
N GLU A 198 -4.63 -9.27 -23.34
CA GLU A 198 -4.26 -8.37 -24.44
C GLU A 198 -3.29 -7.26 -24.02
N LEU A 199 -2.97 -7.14 -22.73
CA LEU A 199 -2.11 -6.09 -22.18
C LEU A 199 -0.70 -6.14 -22.76
N LYS A 200 -0.10 -4.97 -22.87
CA LYS A 200 1.29 -4.79 -23.31
C LYS A 200 2.08 -3.98 -22.29
N VAL A 201 3.34 -4.36 -22.10
CA VAL A 201 4.27 -3.59 -21.28
C VAL A 201 4.40 -2.17 -21.83
N GLY A 202 4.32 -1.18 -20.93
CA GLY A 202 4.35 0.24 -21.26
C GLY A 202 2.96 0.88 -21.44
N GLU A 203 1.86 0.11 -21.45
CA GLU A 203 0.51 0.69 -21.44
C GLU A 203 0.21 1.39 -20.11
N PRO A 204 -0.57 2.48 -20.12
CA PRO A 204 -0.97 3.18 -18.91
C PRO A 204 -1.73 2.26 -17.95
N ALA A 205 -1.41 2.39 -16.67
CA ALA A 205 -2.07 1.70 -15.57
C ALA A 205 -2.45 2.70 -14.48
N ILE A 206 -3.70 2.65 -14.02
CA ILE A 206 -4.24 3.53 -12.98
C ILE A 206 -4.76 2.64 -11.87
N ALA A 207 -4.14 2.73 -10.69
CA ALA A 207 -4.59 2.00 -9.51
C ALA A 207 -5.55 2.89 -8.71
N ILE A 208 -6.76 2.40 -8.49
CA ILE A 208 -7.84 3.13 -7.82
C ILE A 208 -8.30 2.33 -6.61
N GLY A 209 -8.45 3.02 -5.48
CA GLY A 209 -9.00 2.47 -4.26
C GLY A 209 -9.84 3.48 -3.49
N ASN A 210 -10.60 2.96 -2.53
CA ASN A 210 -11.46 3.74 -1.64
C ASN A 210 -11.56 3.05 -0.27
N ALA A 211 -10.47 3.01 0.49
CA ALA A 211 -10.49 2.43 1.82
C ALA A 211 -10.94 3.45 2.86
N LEU A 212 -11.88 3.07 3.72
CA LEU A 212 -12.39 3.90 4.82
C LEU A 212 -11.23 4.39 5.71
N GLY A 213 -11.24 5.70 6.01
CA GLY A 213 -10.21 6.35 6.82
C GLY A 213 -8.99 6.84 6.03
N TYR A 214 -8.74 6.29 4.84
CA TYR A 214 -7.68 6.74 3.93
C TYR A 214 -8.22 7.57 2.76
N GLY A 215 -9.58 7.53 2.53
CA GLY A 215 -10.22 8.21 1.42
C GLY A 215 -9.93 7.57 0.06
N GLN A 216 -10.32 8.26 -1.00
CA GLN A 216 -10.03 7.85 -2.37
C GLN A 216 -8.52 7.94 -2.64
N SER A 217 -7.96 6.88 -3.19
CA SER A 217 -6.55 6.78 -3.56
C SER A 217 -6.44 6.47 -5.05
N VAL A 218 -5.70 7.32 -5.76
CA VAL A 218 -5.43 7.14 -7.19
C VAL A 218 -3.93 7.28 -7.41
N THR A 219 -3.34 6.28 -8.01
CA THR A 219 -1.94 6.31 -8.44
C THR A 219 -1.83 5.90 -9.90
N THR A 220 -0.88 6.45 -10.62
CA THR A 220 -0.69 6.20 -12.03
C THR A 220 0.71 5.68 -12.32
N GLY A 221 0.80 4.84 -13.31
CA GLY A 221 2.04 4.27 -13.80
C GLY A 221 1.82 3.58 -15.14
N VAL A 222 2.60 2.57 -15.40
CA VAL A 222 2.50 1.72 -16.59
C VAL A 222 2.51 0.25 -16.21
N ILE A 223 2.09 -0.61 -17.12
CA ILE A 223 2.33 -2.04 -17.03
C ILE A 223 3.84 -2.27 -17.19
N SER A 224 4.52 -2.66 -16.12
CA SER A 224 5.98 -2.83 -16.10
C SER A 224 6.38 -4.23 -16.56
N ALA A 225 5.58 -5.25 -16.24
CA ALA A 225 5.77 -6.63 -16.68
C ALA A 225 4.46 -7.40 -16.63
N LEU A 226 4.41 -8.50 -17.35
CA LEU A 226 3.29 -9.43 -17.41
C LEU A 226 3.76 -10.85 -17.05
N ASN A 227 2.82 -11.67 -16.62
CA ASN A 227 3.05 -13.10 -16.31
C ASN A 227 4.14 -13.31 -15.26
N ARG A 228 4.26 -12.40 -14.28
CA ARG A 228 5.19 -12.59 -13.15
C ARG A 228 4.69 -13.69 -12.23
N SER A 229 5.58 -14.63 -11.90
CA SER A 229 5.34 -15.64 -10.86
C SER A 229 5.91 -15.13 -9.54
N VAL A 230 5.22 -15.43 -8.45
CA VAL A 230 5.72 -15.24 -7.09
C VAL A 230 6.24 -16.58 -6.59
N SER A 231 7.42 -16.58 -5.99
CA SER A 231 7.96 -17.75 -5.33
C SER A 231 7.83 -17.56 -3.83
N GLU A 232 7.14 -18.46 -3.17
CA GLU A 232 7.08 -18.51 -1.70
C GLU A 232 8.14 -19.48 -1.18
N THR A 233 9.00 -19.02 -0.28
CA THR A 233 9.97 -19.87 0.40
C THR A 233 9.47 -20.18 1.79
N ASP A 234 9.19 -21.44 2.09
CA ASP A 234 8.90 -21.90 3.44
C ASP A 234 10.11 -21.67 4.33
N GLN A 235 9.97 -20.77 5.29
CA GLN A 235 11.06 -20.40 6.21
C GLN A 235 11.47 -21.54 7.14
N THR A 236 10.64 -22.58 7.28
CA THR A 236 10.91 -23.72 8.15
C THR A 236 11.67 -24.83 7.41
N THR A 237 11.29 -25.08 6.15
CA THR A 237 11.89 -26.16 5.32
C THR A 237 12.93 -25.64 4.35
N GLY A 238 12.93 -24.34 4.03
CA GLY A 238 13.76 -23.74 2.99
C GLY A 238 13.34 -24.10 1.56
N GLU A 239 12.18 -24.76 1.42
CA GLU A 239 11.64 -25.17 0.12
C GLU A 239 10.97 -23.96 -0.56
N THR A 240 11.34 -23.71 -1.81
CA THR A 240 10.75 -22.65 -2.62
C THR A 240 9.74 -23.25 -3.58
N THR A 241 8.49 -22.80 -3.46
CA THR A 241 7.40 -23.20 -4.35
C THR A 241 7.01 -22.03 -5.23
N GLU A 242 7.00 -22.19 -6.54
CA GLU A 242 6.46 -21.19 -7.46
C GLU A 242 4.93 -21.24 -7.43
N SER A 243 4.31 -20.07 -7.23
CA SER A 243 2.87 -19.94 -7.39
C SER A 243 2.46 -20.14 -8.85
N SER A 244 1.34 -20.80 -9.07
CA SER A 244 0.74 -20.94 -10.41
C SER A 244 0.14 -19.61 -10.90
N VAL A 245 -0.08 -18.67 -10.00
CA VAL A 245 -0.68 -17.35 -10.26
C VAL A 245 0.27 -16.49 -11.08
N LYS A 246 -0.26 -15.91 -12.15
CA LYS A 246 0.46 -14.97 -13.00
C LYS A 246 0.00 -13.55 -12.69
N LEU A 247 0.95 -12.71 -12.31
CA LEU A 247 0.71 -11.33 -11.88
C LEU A 247 1.02 -10.33 -12.97
N ILE A 248 0.28 -9.21 -12.93
CA ILE A 248 0.58 -7.98 -13.65
C ILE A 248 1.43 -7.12 -12.72
N GLN A 249 2.61 -6.71 -13.18
CA GLN A 249 3.46 -5.78 -12.44
C GLN A 249 3.26 -4.36 -12.98
N THR A 250 3.11 -3.40 -12.08
CA THR A 250 3.03 -1.96 -12.40
C THR A 250 3.96 -1.15 -11.48
N ASP A 251 4.39 0.01 -11.94
CA ASP A 251 5.10 1.01 -11.13
C ASP A 251 4.15 2.05 -10.51
N ALA A 252 2.83 1.96 -10.80
CA ALA A 252 1.82 2.66 -10.02
C ALA A 252 1.92 2.22 -8.54
N ALA A 253 1.95 3.18 -7.63
CA ALA A 253 2.12 2.87 -6.21
C ALA A 253 0.93 2.08 -5.65
N ILE A 254 1.17 0.83 -5.25
CA ILE A 254 0.19 -0.01 -4.57
C ILE A 254 0.41 0.10 -3.06
N ASN A 255 -0.63 0.48 -2.34
CA ASN A 255 -0.61 0.75 -0.90
C ASN A 255 -1.85 0.14 -0.23
N PRO A 256 -1.89 0.01 1.10
CA PRO A 256 -3.07 -0.49 1.80
C PRO A 256 -4.39 0.21 1.43
N GLY A 257 -4.35 1.49 1.07
CA GLY A 257 -5.53 2.27 0.68
C GLY A 257 -6.14 1.90 -0.67
N ASN A 258 -5.37 1.29 -1.61
CA ASN A 258 -5.90 0.82 -2.90
C ASN A 258 -5.91 -0.71 -3.04
N SER A 259 -5.46 -1.44 -2.03
CA SER A 259 -5.54 -2.92 -2.01
C SER A 259 -6.98 -3.39 -2.06
N GLY A 260 -7.28 -4.35 -2.93
CA GLY A 260 -8.63 -4.84 -3.25
C GLY A 260 -9.38 -3.97 -4.25
N GLY A 261 -8.87 -2.77 -4.57
CA GLY A 261 -9.39 -1.88 -5.60
C GLY A 261 -8.91 -2.25 -7.01
N ALA A 262 -9.30 -1.42 -7.98
CA ALA A 262 -9.08 -1.70 -9.39
C ALA A 262 -7.72 -1.21 -9.89
N LEU A 263 -7.08 -2.03 -10.73
CA LEU A 263 -6.13 -1.57 -11.72
C LEU A 263 -6.90 -1.39 -13.02
N VAL A 264 -6.89 -0.19 -13.60
CA VAL A 264 -7.62 0.12 -14.83
C VAL A 264 -6.68 0.61 -15.92
N ASN A 265 -7.08 0.38 -17.17
CA ASN A 265 -6.40 0.91 -18.35
C ASN A 265 -6.86 2.36 -18.67
N ALA A 266 -6.33 2.94 -19.73
CA ALA A 266 -6.67 4.30 -20.16
C ALA A 266 -8.14 4.48 -20.61
N SER A 267 -8.86 3.39 -20.90
CA SER A 267 -10.28 3.39 -21.24
C SER A 267 -11.19 3.26 -20.01
N GLY A 268 -10.63 3.09 -18.82
CA GLY A 268 -11.39 2.88 -17.58
C GLY A 268 -11.87 1.45 -17.39
N GLU A 269 -11.33 0.50 -18.13
CA GLU A 269 -11.66 -0.92 -17.98
C GLU A 269 -10.77 -1.56 -16.91
N VAL A 270 -11.37 -2.37 -16.03
CA VAL A 270 -10.66 -3.09 -14.98
C VAL A 270 -9.85 -4.24 -15.60
N ILE A 271 -8.54 -4.18 -15.45
CA ILE A 271 -7.57 -5.15 -15.97
C ILE A 271 -6.90 -5.97 -14.87
N GLY A 272 -7.15 -5.63 -13.60
CA GLY A 272 -6.61 -6.35 -12.45
C GLY A 272 -7.16 -5.85 -11.12
N ILE A 273 -6.83 -6.57 -10.06
CA ILE A 273 -7.13 -6.22 -8.67
C ILE A 273 -5.81 -5.88 -7.99
N ASN A 274 -5.73 -4.71 -7.36
CA ASN A 274 -4.54 -4.27 -6.64
C ASN A 274 -4.32 -5.12 -5.39
N SER A 275 -3.10 -5.62 -5.15
CA SER A 275 -2.76 -6.34 -3.92
C SER A 275 -1.50 -5.76 -3.30
N SER A 276 -1.63 -5.21 -2.09
CA SER A 276 -0.49 -4.69 -1.31
C SER A 276 0.29 -5.79 -0.57
N LYS A 277 -0.25 -7.01 -0.52
CA LYS A 277 0.41 -8.17 0.11
C LYS A 277 1.75 -8.50 -0.57
N LEU A 278 1.85 -8.24 -1.86
CA LEU A 278 3.01 -8.58 -2.70
C LEU A 278 4.02 -7.44 -2.86
N VAL A 279 3.80 -6.31 -2.19
CA VAL A 279 4.72 -5.16 -2.22
C VAL A 279 5.94 -5.46 -1.36
N GLY A 280 7.10 -5.53 -1.99
CA GLY A 280 8.38 -5.77 -1.29
C GLY A 280 8.88 -7.21 -1.30
N GLU A 281 8.12 -8.16 -1.85
CA GLU A 281 8.66 -9.46 -2.22
C GLU A 281 9.46 -9.32 -3.51
N SER A 282 10.64 -9.95 -3.55
CA SER A 282 11.50 -9.92 -4.75
C SER A 282 10.79 -10.68 -5.87
N VAL A 283 10.30 -9.96 -6.86
CA VAL A 283 9.67 -10.51 -8.07
C VAL A 283 10.70 -10.69 -9.16
#